data_07d1f69e6e564d53d6ec500027b7dd22
#
_entry.id   07d1f69e6e564d53d6ec500027b7dd22
#
_cell.length_a   1.000
_cell.length_b   1.000
_cell.length_c   1.000
_cell.angle_alpha   90.00
_cell.angle_beta   90.00
_cell.angle_gamma   90.00
#
_symmetry.space_group_name_H-M   'P 1'
#
loop_
_entity.id
_entity.type
_entity.pdbx_description
1 polymer ?
#
loop_
_entity_poly.entity_id
_entity_poly.type
_entity_poly.pdbx_seq_one_letter_code
_entity_poly.pdbx_strand_id
1 'polypeptide(L)'
;IDGVGIPRAETYSYPASKAAIHQLTRVLANRLAHRNINVNAIAPGPFQSNMMAHSLKEYGEQIKKSVPRGRIGEPEDMAGTSIFLSSRASAYVTGSIIPVDGGSLIARRHME
;
A
#
# COMPACT_ATOMS: atom_id res chain seq x y z
N ILE A 1 1.38 2.43 2.94
CA ILE A 1 0.12 2.76 3.63
C ILE A 1 0.20 3.97 4.56
N ASP A 2 1.39 4.47 4.86
CA ASP A 2 1.58 5.62 5.76
C ASP A 2 0.97 6.92 5.23
N GLY A 3 0.72 7.02 3.94
CA GLY A 3 0.03 8.16 3.34
C GLY A 3 -1.50 8.09 3.46
N VAL A 4 -2.04 6.93 3.82
CA VAL A 4 -3.48 6.70 3.99
C VAL A 4 -3.83 6.48 5.46
N GLY A 5 -3.00 5.73 6.18
CA GLY A 5 -3.15 5.48 7.60
C GLY A 5 -2.28 6.40 8.45
N ILE A 6 -2.33 6.19 9.74
CA ILE A 6 -1.49 6.91 10.69
C ILE A 6 -0.37 5.99 11.12
N PRO A 7 0.90 6.36 10.89
CA PRO A 7 2.03 5.53 11.29
C PRO A 7 2.15 5.47 12.82
N ARG A 8 2.68 4.36 13.32
CA ARG A 8 2.91 4.16 14.76
C ARG A 8 4.13 4.93 15.26
N ALA A 9 5.13 5.13 14.38
CA ALA A 9 6.32 5.89 14.72
C ALA A 9 6.09 7.39 14.49
N GLU A 10 6.81 8.21 15.24
CA GLU A 10 6.77 9.66 15.04
C GLU A 10 7.59 10.02 13.80
N THR A 11 6.97 9.91 12.64
CA THR A 11 7.56 10.30 11.38
C THR A 11 6.64 11.32 10.72
N TYR A 12 7.21 12.38 10.16
CA TYR A 12 6.42 13.48 9.59
C TYR A 12 6.61 13.61 8.09
N SER A 13 7.87 13.66 7.62
CA SER A 13 8.15 13.86 6.20
C SER A 13 7.79 12.65 5.34
N TYR A 14 7.99 11.43 5.84
CA TYR A 14 7.68 10.22 5.09
C TYR A 14 6.18 10.09 4.82
N PRO A 15 5.27 10.08 5.83
CA PRO A 15 3.84 10.01 5.57
C PRO A 15 3.32 11.23 4.80
N ALA A 16 3.87 12.42 5.02
CA ALA A 16 3.48 13.62 4.27
C ALA A 16 3.81 13.47 2.78
N SER A 17 5.02 12.99 2.45
CA SER A 17 5.42 12.77 1.06
C SER A 17 4.58 11.68 0.39
N LYS A 18 4.23 10.63 1.11
CA LYS A 18 3.37 9.55 0.59
C LYS A 18 1.94 10.05 0.36
N ALA A 19 1.40 10.86 1.27
CA ALA A 19 0.10 11.48 1.09
C ALA A 19 0.08 12.39 -0.15
N ALA A 20 1.16 13.13 -0.40
CA ALA A 20 1.30 13.97 -1.58
C ALA A 20 1.26 13.14 -2.87
N ILE A 21 1.93 11.99 -2.90
CA ILE A 21 1.89 11.08 -4.05
C ILE A 21 0.47 10.55 -4.27
N HIS A 22 -0.24 10.20 -3.21
CA HIS A 22 -1.61 9.72 -3.32
C HIS A 22 -2.53 10.80 -3.90
N GLN A 23 -2.41 12.04 -3.43
CA GLN A 23 -3.19 13.14 -3.97
C GLN A 23 -2.82 13.45 -5.42
N LEU A 24 -1.54 13.40 -5.76
CA LEU A 24 -1.09 13.57 -7.14
C LEU A 24 -1.68 12.49 -8.06
N THR A 25 -1.76 11.23 -7.58
CA THR A 25 -2.41 10.14 -8.30
C THR A 25 -3.84 10.50 -8.67
N ARG A 26 -4.61 11.03 -7.73
CA ARG A 26 -6.00 11.42 -7.96
C ARG A 26 -6.11 12.59 -8.95
N VAL A 27 -5.25 13.58 -8.81
CA VAL A 27 -5.24 14.74 -9.71
C VAL A 27 -4.91 14.32 -11.14
N LEU A 28 -3.86 13.49 -11.30
CA LEU A 28 -3.48 13.00 -12.62
C LEU A 28 -4.54 12.09 -13.23
N ALA A 29 -5.16 11.24 -12.42
CA ALA A 29 -6.24 10.38 -12.89
C ALA A 29 -7.40 11.22 -13.46
N ASN A 30 -7.80 12.24 -12.72
CA ASN A 30 -8.88 13.13 -13.17
C ASN A 30 -8.53 13.84 -14.49
N ARG A 31 -7.29 14.31 -14.61
CA ARG A 31 -6.84 15.06 -15.77
C ARG A 31 -6.65 14.20 -17.01
N LEU A 32 -6.26 12.94 -16.84
CA LEU A 32 -5.89 12.06 -17.95
C LEU A 32 -6.98 11.05 -18.34
N ALA A 33 -8.04 10.95 -17.57
CA ALA A 33 -9.11 9.99 -17.83
C ALA A 33 -9.73 10.14 -19.20
N HIS A 34 -9.94 11.36 -19.67
CA HIS A 34 -10.52 11.63 -20.99
C HIS A 34 -9.61 11.18 -22.15
N ARG A 35 -8.34 10.91 -21.86
CA ARG A 35 -7.36 10.38 -22.82
C ARG A 35 -7.21 8.86 -22.71
N ASN A 36 -8.11 8.21 -21.98
CA ASN A 36 -8.07 6.77 -21.73
C ASN A 36 -6.79 6.32 -21.00
N ILE A 37 -6.28 7.16 -20.12
CA ILE A 37 -5.12 6.86 -19.28
C ILE A 37 -5.61 6.70 -17.85
N ASN A 38 -5.35 5.54 -17.27
CA ASN A 38 -5.61 5.27 -15.86
C ASN A 38 -4.37 5.54 -15.03
N VAL A 39 -4.56 6.18 -13.89
CA VAL A 39 -3.48 6.47 -12.93
C VAL A 39 -3.93 5.96 -11.57
N ASN A 40 -3.22 4.97 -11.06
CA ASN A 40 -3.51 4.36 -9.78
C ASN A 40 -2.22 4.23 -8.98
N ALA A 41 -2.33 4.09 -7.68
CA ALA A 41 -1.20 3.85 -6.81
C ALA A 41 -1.41 2.57 -6.01
N ILE A 42 -0.32 1.86 -5.75
CA ILE A 42 -0.31 0.71 -4.85
C ILE A 42 0.27 1.19 -3.51
N ALA A 43 -0.43 0.88 -2.43
CA ALA A 43 0.01 1.19 -1.07
C ALA A 43 0.36 -0.11 -0.36
N PRO A 44 1.62 -0.56 -0.41
CA PRO A 44 2.01 -1.82 0.20
C PRO A 44 2.06 -1.73 1.72
N GLY A 45 1.69 -2.81 2.38
CA GLY A 45 1.98 -3.02 3.80
C GLY A 45 3.37 -3.62 3.99
N PRO A 46 3.59 -4.42 5.04
CA PRO A 46 4.89 -5.05 5.27
C PRO A 46 5.20 -6.10 4.20
N PHE A 47 6.31 -5.89 3.51
CA PHE A 47 6.85 -6.78 2.49
C PHE A 47 8.33 -7.05 2.77
N GLN A 48 8.83 -8.17 2.30
CA GLN A 48 10.25 -8.45 2.33
C GLN A 48 10.96 -7.49 1.39
N SER A 49 11.88 -6.68 1.93
CA SER A 49 12.69 -5.73 1.15
C SER A 49 13.97 -5.42 1.89
N ASN A 50 14.95 -4.85 1.20
CA ASN A 50 16.19 -4.41 1.83
C ASN A 50 15.92 -3.38 2.94
N MET A 51 14.97 -2.48 2.72
CA MET A 51 14.58 -1.46 3.69
C MET A 51 13.95 -2.09 4.95
N MET A 52 13.24 -3.19 4.80
CA MET A 52 12.55 -3.89 5.89
C MET A 52 13.38 -5.02 6.51
N ALA A 53 14.51 -5.40 5.91
CA ALA A 53 15.27 -6.59 6.33
C ALA A 53 15.69 -6.52 7.80
N HIS A 54 16.17 -5.37 8.27
CA HIS A 54 16.58 -5.19 9.66
C HIS A 54 15.37 -5.31 10.62
N SER A 55 14.27 -4.64 10.30
CA SER A 55 13.06 -4.69 11.12
C SER A 55 12.48 -6.09 11.16
N LEU A 56 12.49 -6.81 10.05
CA LEU A 56 12.00 -8.19 9.98
C LEU A 56 12.89 -9.15 10.78
N LYS A 57 14.20 -8.90 10.82
CA LYS A 57 15.13 -9.70 11.61
C LYS A 57 14.87 -9.55 13.11
N GLU A 58 14.62 -8.31 13.58
CA GLU A 58 14.41 -8.03 15.00
C GLU A 58 12.96 -8.22 15.46
N TYR A 59 12.00 -7.82 14.62
CA TYR A 59 10.59 -7.70 14.99
C TYR A 59 9.66 -8.50 14.09
N GLY A 60 10.19 -9.45 13.30
CA GLY A 60 9.41 -10.18 12.30
C GLY A 60 8.14 -10.80 12.84
N GLU A 61 8.18 -11.44 13.99
CA GLU A 61 6.99 -12.08 14.57
C GLU A 61 5.97 -11.06 15.04
N GLN A 62 6.42 -9.93 15.59
CA GLN A 62 5.53 -8.84 16.00
C GLN A 62 4.87 -8.18 14.80
N ILE A 63 5.63 -7.99 13.72
CA ILE A 63 5.11 -7.44 12.48
C ILE A 63 4.04 -8.37 11.90
N LYS A 64 4.31 -9.68 11.83
CA LYS A 64 3.34 -10.68 11.36
C LYS A 64 2.05 -10.64 12.16
N LYS A 65 2.16 -10.54 13.49
CA LYS A 65 0.99 -10.48 14.38
C LYS A 65 0.17 -9.20 14.17
N SER A 66 0.81 -8.11 13.72
CA SER A 66 0.11 -6.86 13.46
C SER A 66 -0.67 -6.88 12.15
N VAL A 67 -0.42 -7.85 11.29
CA VAL A 67 -1.09 -8.00 10.00
C VAL A 67 -2.27 -8.96 10.15
N PRO A 68 -3.51 -8.54 9.89
CA PRO A 68 -4.67 -9.43 10.01
C PRO A 68 -4.55 -10.74 9.24
N ARG A 69 -3.91 -10.72 8.06
CA ARG A 69 -3.66 -11.95 7.28
C ARG A 69 -2.66 -12.89 7.94
N GLY A 70 -1.87 -12.41 8.90
CA GLY A 70 -0.93 -13.24 9.68
C GLY A 70 0.41 -13.49 9.00
N ARG A 71 0.70 -12.81 7.91
CA ARG A 71 1.97 -12.91 7.20
C ARG A 71 2.33 -11.61 6.54
N ILE A 72 3.62 -11.44 6.23
CA ILE A 72 4.07 -10.33 5.39
C ILE A 72 3.80 -10.67 3.92
N GLY A 73 3.80 -9.65 3.08
CA GLY A 73 3.59 -9.81 1.65
C GLY A 73 4.78 -10.48 0.96
N GLU A 74 4.48 -11.23 -0.07
CA GLU A 74 5.44 -11.92 -0.92
C GLU A 74 5.44 -11.27 -2.32
N PRO A 75 6.48 -11.51 -3.14
CA PRO A 75 6.55 -10.91 -4.48
C PRO A 75 5.30 -11.14 -5.33
N GLU A 76 4.68 -12.32 -5.23
CA GLU A 76 3.47 -12.66 -5.98
C GLU A 76 2.29 -11.75 -5.61
N ASP A 77 2.21 -11.32 -4.37
CA ASP A 77 1.14 -10.43 -3.90
C ASP A 77 1.21 -9.08 -4.62
N MET A 78 2.43 -8.59 -4.86
CA MET A 78 2.62 -7.34 -5.59
C MET A 78 2.47 -7.54 -7.09
N ALA A 79 3.02 -8.63 -7.61
CA ALA A 79 2.98 -8.95 -9.04
C ALA A 79 1.54 -9.08 -9.53
N GLY A 80 0.69 -9.78 -8.79
CA GLY A 80 -0.72 -9.95 -9.16
C GLY A 80 -1.46 -8.62 -9.27
N THR A 81 -1.27 -7.73 -8.32
CA THR A 81 -1.88 -6.39 -8.34
C THR A 81 -1.36 -5.58 -9.53
N SER A 82 -0.05 -5.63 -9.79
CA SER A 82 0.56 -4.90 -10.91
C SER A 82 0.05 -5.41 -12.25
N ILE A 83 -0.09 -6.71 -12.41
CA ILE A 83 -0.65 -7.33 -13.62
C ILE A 83 -2.11 -6.89 -13.81
N PHE A 84 -2.91 -6.95 -12.76
CA PHE A 84 -4.29 -6.48 -12.82
C PHE A 84 -4.38 -5.04 -13.29
N LEU A 85 -3.60 -4.14 -12.68
CA LEU A 85 -3.61 -2.71 -13.01
C LEU A 85 -3.05 -2.42 -14.40
N SER A 86 -2.24 -3.32 -14.96
CA SER A 86 -1.65 -3.18 -16.29
C SER A 86 -2.47 -3.86 -17.38
N SER A 87 -3.59 -4.47 -17.03
CA SER A 87 -4.41 -5.25 -17.96
C SER A 87 -5.74 -4.58 -18.23
N ARG A 88 -6.47 -5.11 -19.21
CA ARG A 88 -7.84 -4.67 -19.52
C ARG A 88 -8.81 -4.91 -18.37
N ALA A 89 -8.48 -5.82 -17.45
CA ALA A 89 -9.33 -6.11 -16.30
C ALA A 89 -9.53 -4.87 -15.42
N SER A 90 -8.58 -3.93 -15.43
CA SER A 90 -8.67 -2.69 -14.67
C SER A 90 -9.04 -1.47 -15.52
N ALA A 91 -9.61 -1.67 -16.69
CA ALA A 91 -9.90 -0.58 -17.63
C ALA A 91 -10.77 0.52 -17.04
N TYR A 92 -11.61 0.20 -16.08
CA TYR A 92 -12.53 1.16 -15.43
C TYR A 92 -12.03 1.60 -14.06
N VAL A 93 -10.75 1.32 -13.72
CA VAL A 93 -10.13 1.65 -12.43
C VAL A 93 -9.14 2.79 -12.65
N THR A 94 -9.44 3.95 -12.10
CA THR A 94 -8.53 5.10 -12.13
C THR A 94 -8.71 5.96 -10.88
N GLY A 95 -7.64 6.58 -10.43
CA GLY A 95 -7.64 7.42 -9.24
C GLY A 95 -7.68 6.63 -7.92
N SER A 96 -7.42 5.35 -7.97
CA SER A 96 -7.49 4.48 -6.80
C SER A 96 -6.15 4.35 -6.11
N ILE A 97 -6.19 4.32 -4.79
CA ILE A 97 -5.06 3.95 -3.95
C ILE A 97 -5.38 2.55 -3.43
N ILE A 98 -4.65 1.55 -3.89
CA ILE A 98 -4.97 0.14 -3.63
C ILE A 98 -4.04 -0.40 -2.55
N PRO A 99 -4.53 -0.61 -1.32
CA PRO A 99 -3.72 -1.26 -0.28
C PRO A 99 -3.46 -2.73 -0.63
N VAL A 100 -2.20 -3.13 -0.56
CA VAL A 100 -1.77 -4.52 -0.68
C VAL A 100 -1.01 -4.82 0.61
N ASP A 101 -1.74 -5.12 1.67
CA ASP A 101 -1.23 -4.99 3.03
C ASP A 101 -1.73 -6.07 4.00
N GLY A 102 -2.40 -7.08 3.49
CA GLY A 102 -2.94 -8.14 4.35
C GLY A 102 -3.96 -7.64 5.37
N GLY A 103 -4.52 -6.46 5.17
CA GLY A 103 -5.47 -5.85 6.08
C GLY A 103 -4.86 -4.89 7.10
N SER A 104 -3.57 -4.56 6.97
CA SER A 104 -2.89 -3.70 7.95
C SER A 104 -3.56 -2.35 8.13
N LEU A 105 -4.08 -1.76 7.05
CA LEU A 105 -4.71 -0.44 7.09
C LEU A 105 -5.99 -0.43 7.94
N ILE A 106 -6.71 -1.54 7.97
CA ILE A 106 -7.97 -1.66 8.71
C ILE A 106 -7.82 -2.49 9.99
N ALA A 107 -6.59 -2.80 10.38
CA ALA A 107 -6.34 -3.59 11.57
C ALA A 107 -6.84 -2.87 12.83
N ARG A 108 -7.52 -3.61 13.69
CA ARG A 108 -7.96 -3.13 15.00
C ARG A 108 -7.26 -3.92 16.08
N ARG A 109 -6.97 -3.27 17.19
CA ARG A 109 -6.58 -4.01 18.38
C ARG A 109 -7.82 -4.74 18.89
N HIS A 110 -7.70 -6.05 19.03
CA HIS A 110 -8.71 -6.81 19.73
C HIS A 110 -8.53 -6.56 21.22
N MET A 111 -9.59 -6.14 21.87
CA MET A 111 -9.62 -6.10 23.33
C MET A 111 -9.90 -7.51 23.81
N GLU A 112 -8.90 -8.08 24.47
CA GLU A 112 -9.06 -9.37 25.14
C GLU A 112 -9.62 -9.18 26.56
#